data_1c92b6d042bf8470869597c862a4943c
#
_entry.id   1c92b6d042bf8470869597c862a4943c
#
_cell.length_a   1.000
_cell.length_b   1.000
_cell.length_c   1.000
_cell.angle_alpha   90.00
_cell.angle_beta   90.00
_cell.angle_gamma   90.00
#
_symmetry.space_group_name_H-M   'P 1'
#
loop_
_entity.id
_entity.type
_entity.pdbx_description
1 polymer ?
#
loop_
_entity_poly.entity_id
_entity_poly.type
_entity_poly.pdbx_seq_one_letter_code
_entity_poly.pdbx_strand_id
1 'polypeptide(L)'
;MKRTFVLAVSILFVFVSIGAIVSSADKSKTYYVCNCQDDCKCNFVANKPGKCNCGTNLAAMHVLAIEKGLGIFCRCGADCSCERSKSDPGKCGCGKSVKTVGLKGKYVCDCGPGCNCGTISEKPGKCHCGKDLKQVS
;
A
#
# COMPACT_ATOMS: atom_id res chain seq x y z
N MET A 1 -27.19 64.49 -34.58
CA MET A 1 -27.20 63.91 -33.23
C MET A 1 -27.28 62.38 -33.33
N LYS A 2 -26.15 61.72 -33.27
CA LYS A 2 -26.08 60.26 -33.38
C LYS A 2 -25.62 59.72 -32.02
N ARG A 3 -26.53 59.06 -31.30
CA ARG A 3 -26.25 58.40 -30.04
C ARG A 3 -25.66 57.03 -30.34
N THR A 4 -24.39 56.88 -30.03
CA THR A 4 -23.67 55.58 -30.14
C THR A 4 -23.94 54.80 -28.86
N PHE A 5 -24.67 53.70 -28.97
CA PHE A 5 -24.86 52.73 -27.92
C PHE A 5 -23.64 51.82 -27.87
N VAL A 6 -22.87 51.90 -26.82
CA VAL A 6 -21.77 50.95 -26.51
C VAL A 6 -22.36 49.83 -25.68
N LEU A 7 -22.56 48.70 -26.33
CA LEU A 7 -22.89 47.43 -25.65
C LEU A 7 -21.64 46.84 -25.05
N ALA A 8 -21.51 46.98 -23.76
CA ALA A 8 -20.48 46.24 -22.99
C ALA A 8 -20.91 44.79 -22.86
N VAL A 9 -20.28 43.91 -23.62
CA VAL A 9 -20.43 42.46 -23.47
C VAL A 9 -19.53 42.03 -22.35
N SER A 10 -20.10 41.81 -21.17
CA SER A 10 -19.42 41.17 -20.04
C SER A 10 -19.32 39.68 -20.32
N ILE A 11 -18.14 39.24 -20.75
CA ILE A 11 -17.81 37.80 -20.87
C ILE A 11 -17.50 37.29 -19.47
N LEU A 12 -18.50 36.63 -18.89
CA LEU A 12 -18.37 35.92 -17.62
C LEU A 12 -17.56 34.62 -17.86
N PHE A 13 -16.27 34.66 -17.60
CA PHE A 13 -15.45 33.47 -17.59
C PHE A 13 -15.80 32.60 -16.37
N VAL A 14 -16.68 31.64 -16.58
CA VAL A 14 -16.89 30.56 -15.62
C VAL A 14 -15.69 29.63 -15.68
N PHE A 15 -14.75 29.81 -14.74
CA PHE A 15 -13.70 28.82 -14.50
C PHE A 15 -14.36 27.58 -13.86
N VAL A 16 -14.70 26.62 -14.70
CA VAL A 16 -15.01 25.27 -14.24
C VAL A 16 -13.68 24.66 -13.80
N SER A 17 -13.38 24.76 -12.52
CA SER A 17 -12.32 23.99 -11.89
C SER A 17 -12.70 22.51 -11.95
N ILE A 18 -12.22 21.83 -13.00
CA ILE A 18 -12.24 20.37 -13.06
C ILE A 18 -11.24 19.92 -11.99
N GLY A 19 -11.73 19.73 -10.79
CA GLY A 19 -11.01 19.03 -9.74
C GLY A 19 -10.69 17.64 -10.28
N ALA A 20 -9.45 17.41 -10.70
CA ALA A 20 -8.95 16.08 -10.94
C ALA A 20 -9.08 15.32 -9.62
N ILE A 21 -10.11 14.49 -9.53
CA ILE A 21 -10.21 13.46 -8.51
C ILE A 21 -9.08 12.50 -8.85
N VAL A 22 -7.91 12.76 -8.29
CA VAL A 22 -6.85 11.78 -8.24
C VAL A 22 -7.41 10.66 -7.37
N SER A 23 -8.02 9.66 -7.98
CA SER A 23 -8.25 8.37 -7.36
C SER A 23 -6.89 7.89 -6.90
N SER A 24 -6.55 8.18 -5.67
CA SER A 24 -5.48 7.48 -4.98
C SER A 24 -5.91 6.02 -4.94
N ALA A 25 -5.55 5.26 -5.98
CA ALA A 25 -5.55 3.81 -5.90
C ALA A 25 -4.87 3.49 -4.58
N ASP A 26 -5.54 2.74 -3.75
CA ASP A 26 -5.16 2.43 -2.38
C ASP A 26 -3.79 1.75 -2.35
N LYS A 27 -2.74 2.56 -2.44
CA LYS A 27 -1.33 2.14 -2.32
C LYS A 27 -0.97 1.75 -0.88
N SER A 28 -1.93 1.79 0.03
CA SER A 28 -1.71 1.54 1.46
C SER A 28 -1.27 0.12 1.79
N LYS A 29 -1.44 -0.81 0.84
CA LYS A 29 -1.14 -2.25 1.03
C LYS A 29 0.06 -2.75 0.24
N THR A 30 0.78 -1.88 -0.45
CA THR A 30 1.97 -2.25 -1.23
C THR A 30 3.23 -1.86 -0.49
N TYR A 31 4.12 -2.83 -0.31
CA TYR A 31 5.42 -2.67 0.33
C TYR A 31 6.52 -3.20 -0.56
N TYR A 32 7.73 -2.73 -0.31
CA TYR A 32 8.94 -3.20 -0.97
C TYR A 32 9.62 -4.24 -0.09
N VAL A 33 9.62 -5.47 -0.55
CA VAL A 33 10.06 -6.65 0.20
C VAL A 33 11.26 -7.28 -0.48
N CYS A 34 12.19 -7.80 0.30
CA CYS A 34 13.34 -8.52 -0.27
C CYS A 34 12.86 -9.73 -1.07
N ASN A 35 13.19 -9.76 -2.36
CA ASN A 35 12.83 -10.82 -3.30
C ASN A 35 14.00 -11.76 -3.58
N CYS A 36 14.88 -11.96 -2.62
CA CYS A 36 15.85 -13.02 -2.69
C CYS A 36 15.17 -14.40 -2.64
N GLN A 37 15.89 -15.44 -3.07
CA GLN A 37 15.37 -16.81 -3.15
C GLN A 37 14.81 -17.30 -1.80
N ASP A 38 14.14 -18.44 -1.80
CA ASP A 38 13.38 -18.93 -0.64
C ASP A 38 14.26 -19.19 0.60
N ASP A 39 15.55 -19.46 0.42
CA ASP A 39 16.53 -19.64 1.50
C ASP A 39 17.00 -18.34 2.16
N CYS A 40 16.57 -17.20 1.63
CA CYS A 40 17.00 -15.91 2.14
C CYS A 40 16.24 -15.52 3.41
N LYS A 41 16.95 -15.45 4.50
CA LYS A 41 16.42 -15.05 5.83
C LYS A 41 16.31 -13.53 6.00
N CYS A 42 16.35 -12.76 4.91
CA CYS A 42 16.20 -11.30 4.99
C CYS A 42 14.77 -10.92 5.34
N ASN A 43 14.57 -10.43 6.54
CA ASN A 43 13.30 -9.88 7.02
C ASN A 43 13.23 -8.36 6.74
N PHE A 44 13.37 -7.98 5.46
CA PHE A 44 13.40 -6.58 5.07
C PHE A 44 12.12 -6.17 4.36
N VAL A 45 11.43 -5.19 4.93
CA VAL A 45 10.23 -4.55 4.40
C VAL A 45 10.41 -3.03 4.48
N ALA A 46 10.13 -2.33 3.41
CA ALA A 46 10.20 -0.88 3.32
C ALA A 46 8.97 -0.28 2.61
N ASN A 47 8.73 0.99 2.83
CA ASN A 47 7.66 1.74 2.15
C ASN A 47 8.12 2.38 0.82
N LYS A 48 9.40 2.22 0.48
CA LYS A 48 10.02 2.81 -0.72
C LYS A 48 10.88 1.77 -1.44
N PRO A 49 11.06 1.91 -2.78
CA PRO A 49 11.97 1.06 -3.52
C PRO A 49 13.40 1.25 -3.03
N GLY A 50 14.23 0.22 -3.19
CA GLY A 50 15.62 0.24 -2.77
C GLY A 50 16.26 -1.12 -2.86
N LYS A 51 17.35 -1.30 -2.11
CA LYS A 51 18.07 -2.56 -2.00
C LYS A 51 17.97 -3.12 -0.59
N CYS A 52 17.92 -4.43 -0.51
CA CYS A 52 18.07 -5.17 0.74
C CYS A 52 19.54 -5.20 1.18
N ASN A 53 19.77 -5.47 2.45
CA ASN A 53 21.11 -5.67 3.01
C ASN A 53 21.89 -6.84 2.32
N CYS A 54 21.19 -7.76 1.67
CA CYS A 54 21.81 -8.82 0.86
C CYS A 54 22.18 -8.36 -0.56
N GLY A 55 22.00 -7.09 -0.91
CA GLY A 55 22.30 -6.51 -2.22
C GLY A 55 21.21 -6.69 -3.28
N THR A 56 20.18 -7.51 -3.04
CA THR A 56 19.07 -7.73 -3.97
C THR A 56 18.13 -6.52 -3.99
N ASN A 57 17.62 -6.15 -5.16
CA ASN A 57 16.61 -5.14 -5.28
C ASN A 57 15.30 -5.58 -4.60
N LEU A 58 14.68 -4.67 -3.88
CA LEU A 58 13.38 -4.90 -3.29
C LEU A 58 12.31 -4.96 -4.39
N ALA A 59 11.37 -5.87 -4.26
CA ALA A 59 10.22 -6.00 -5.14
C ALA A 59 8.97 -5.44 -4.47
N ALA A 60 8.16 -4.72 -5.24
CA ALA A 60 6.86 -4.27 -4.79
C ALA A 60 5.92 -5.47 -4.63
N MET A 61 5.38 -5.67 -3.44
CA MET A 61 4.49 -6.77 -3.10
C MET A 61 3.27 -6.26 -2.34
N HIS A 62 2.14 -6.87 -2.60
CA HIS A 62 0.90 -6.59 -1.89
C HIS A 62 0.86 -7.40 -0.58
N VAL A 63 0.50 -6.75 0.55
CA VAL A 63 0.31 -7.44 1.82
C VAL A 63 -1.05 -8.16 1.83
N LEU A 64 -1.03 -9.45 2.12
CA LEU A 64 -2.22 -10.30 2.21
C LEU A 64 -2.75 -10.39 3.65
N ALA A 65 -1.83 -10.49 4.61
CA ALA A 65 -2.16 -10.57 6.03
C ALA A 65 -0.97 -10.18 6.90
N ILE A 66 -1.26 -9.80 8.13
CA ILE A 66 -0.29 -9.63 9.21
C ILE A 66 -0.74 -10.54 10.34
N GLU A 67 0.03 -11.55 10.66
CA GLU A 67 -0.32 -12.57 11.65
C GLU A 67 0.90 -12.89 12.53
N LYS A 68 0.72 -12.88 13.85
CA LYS A 68 1.75 -13.28 14.81
C LYS A 68 3.13 -12.61 14.58
N GLY A 69 3.12 -11.33 14.20
CA GLY A 69 4.36 -10.59 13.91
C GLY A 69 5.01 -10.93 12.57
N LEU A 70 4.31 -11.65 11.70
CA LEU A 70 4.72 -11.98 10.34
C LEU A 70 3.87 -11.21 9.33
N GLY A 71 4.51 -10.60 8.35
CA GLY A 71 3.86 -10.07 7.16
C GLY A 71 3.83 -11.13 6.07
N ILE A 72 2.66 -11.37 5.49
CA ILE A 72 2.43 -12.31 4.39
C ILE A 72 2.16 -11.51 3.12
N PHE A 73 3.00 -11.68 2.12
CA PHE A 73 3.00 -10.86 0.90
C PHE A 73 2.76 -11.70 -0.34
N CYS A 74 2.00 -11.15 -1.27
CA CYS A 74 1.79 -11.72 -2.59
C CYS A 74 2.95 -11.38 -3.52
N ARG A 75 3.55 -12.39 -4.15
CA ARG A 75 4.63 -12.22 -5.14
C ARG A 75 4.15 -11.85 -6.56
N CYS A 76 2.87 -11.56 -6.73
CA CYS A 76 2.31 -11.26 -8.05
C CYS A 76 2.58 -9.84 -8.55
N GLY A 77 3.17 -8.98 -7.70
CA GLY A 77 3.44 -7.57 -8.00
C GLY A 77 2.48 -6.61 -7.28
N ALA A 78 2.75 -5.32 -7.44
CA ALA A 78 2.03 -4.24 -6.77
C ALA A 78 0.56 -4.11 -7.19
N ASP A 79 0.27 -4.44 -8.45
CA ASP A 79 -1.06 -4.28 -9.05
C ASP A 79 -1.97 -5.48 -8.81
N CYS A 80 -1.49 -6.50 -8.11
CA CYS A 80 -2.25 -7.69 -7.81
C CYS A 80 -3.21 -7.42 -6.64
N SER A 81 -4.48 -7.62 -6.86
CA SER A 81 -5.54 -7.51 -5.84
C SER A 81 -5.97 -8.87 -5.26
N CYS A 82 -5.17 -9.93 -5.45
CA CYS A 82 -5.54 -11.24 -4.95
C CYS A 82 -5.51 -11.29 -3.42
N GLU A 83 -6.43 -12.08 -2.88
CA GLU A 83 -6.46 -12.43 -1.47
C GLU A 83 -5.61 -13.69 -1.21
N ARG A 84 -5.41 -14.01 0.07
CA ARG A 84 -4.79 -15.29 0.44
C ARG A 84 -5.67 -16.46 0.03
N SER A 85 -5.08 -17.53 -0.48
CA SER A 85 -5.84 -18.74 -0.80
C SER A 85 -6.50 -19.31 0.45
N LYS A 86 -7.77 -19.68 0.34
CA LYS A 86 -8.54 -20.32 1.43
C LYS A 86 -8.19 -21.81 1.57
N SER A 87 -7.77 -22.44 0.48
CA SER A 87 -7.43 -23.88 0.46
C SER A 87 -5.95 -24.14 0.80
N ASP A 88 -5.05 -23.21 0.48
CA ASP A 88 -3.63 -23.34 0.72
C ASP A 88 -3.05 -22.01 1.29
N PRO A 89 -2.85 -21.93 2.61
CA PRO A 89 -2.33 -20.72 3.24
C PRO A 89 -0.93 -20.28 2.77
N GLY A 90 -0.18 -21.17 2.13
CA GLY A 90 1.12 -20.89 1.53
C GLY A 90 1.05 -20.24 0.15
N LYS A 91 -0.15 -20.03 -0.38
CA LYS A 91 -0.39 -19.45 -1.71
C LYS A 91 -1.36 -18.27 -1.66
N CYS A 92 -1.26 -17.40 -2.63
CA CYS A 92 -2.28 -16.39 -2.90
C CYS A 92 -3.38 -16.97 -3.81
N GLY A 93 -4.48 -16.24 -3.97
CA GLY A 93 -5.63 -16.68 -4.78
C GLY A 93 -5.31 -16.96 -6.25
N CYS A 94 -4.22 -16.42 -6.79
CA CYS A 94 -3.73 -16.72 -8.14
C CYS A 94 -2.75 -17.91 -8.20
N GLY A 95 -2.60 -18.67 -7.11
CA GLY A 95 -1.82 -19.91 -7.06
C GLY A 95 -0.31 -19.75 -6.86
N LYS A 96 0.22 -18.52 -6.82
CA LYS A 96 1.65 -18.29 -6.54
C LYS A 96 1.94 -18.38 -5.05
N SER A 97 3.15 -18.85 -4.72
CA SER A 97 3.64 -18.90 -3.34
C SER A 97 3.71 -17.51 -2.72
N VAL A 98 3.32 -17.38 -1.47
CA VAL A 98 3.46 -16.15 -0.70
C VAL A 98 4.89 -15.98 -0.18
N LYS A 99 5.27 -14.74 0.11
CA LYS A 99 6.50 -14.42 0.83
C LYS A 99 6.14 -14.06 2.27
N THR A 100 6.72 -14.74 3.22
CA THR A 100 6.56 -14.44 4.65
C THR A 100 7.80 -13.72 5.16
N VAL A 101 7.60 -12.63 5.90
CA VAL A 101 8.68 -11.78 6.44
C VAL A 101 8.41 -11.46 7.90
N GLY A 102 9.40 -11.60 8.76
CA GLY A 102 9.33 -11.18 10.16
C GLY A 102 9.26 -9.66 10.28
N LEU A 103 8.36 -9.16 11.10
CA LEU A 103 8.12 -7.72 11.30
C LEU A 103 8.65 -7.24 12.66
N LYS A 104 9.56 -7.95 13.27
CA LYS A 104 10.14 -7.57 14.57
C LYS A 104 10.66 -6.13 14.55
N GLY A 105 10.28 -5.34 15.53
CA GLY A 105 10.64 -3.93 15.65
C GLY A 105 9.80 -2.97 14.80
N LYS A 106 8.95 -3.48 13.90
CA LYS A 106 8.00 -2.66 13.12
C LYS A 106 6.72 -2.43 13.91
N TYR A 107 5.99 -1.43 13.50
CA TYR A 107 4.65 -1.11 14.02
C TYR A 107 3.61 -1.58 13.02
N VAL A 108 2.65 -2.37 13.47
CA VAL A 108 1.64 -3.01 12.62
C VAL A 108 0.23 -2.72 13.11
N CYS A 109 -0.72 -2.80 12.20
CA CYS A 109 -2.12 -2.75 12.54
C CYS A 109 -2.54 -4.02 13.27
N ASP A 110 -3.08 -3.88 14.48
CA ASP A 110 -3.64 -4.95 15.31
C ASP A 110 -5.13 -4.66 15.59
N CYS A 111 -5.91 -4.49 14.54
CA CYS A 111 -7.33 -4.14 14.65
C CYS A 111 -8.23 -5.35 14.95
N GLY A 112 -7.67 -6.55 15.01
CA GLY A 112 -8.38 -7.79 15.25
C GLY A 112 -8.79 -8.54 13.98
N PRO A 113 -9.50 -9.68 14.14
CA PRO A 113 -9.92 -10.52 13.03
C PRO A 113 -10.77 -9.74 12.03
N GLY A 114 -10.50 -9.91 10.75
CA GLY A 114 -11.22 -9.22 9.67
C GLY A 114 -10.73 -7.81 9.34
N CYS A 115 -9.69 -7.32 10.01
CA CYS A 115 -9.07 -6.06 9.63
C CYS A 115 -8.19 -6.23 8.40
N ASN A 116 -8.57 -5.52 7.33
CA ASN A 116 -7.83 -5.51 6.07
C ASN A 116 -6.88 -4.30 5.93
N CYS A 117 -6.55 -3.60 7.03
CA CYS A 117 -5.72 -2.40 6.95
C CYS A 117 -4.31 -2.68 6.41
N GLY A 118 -3.69 -3.80 6.81
CA GLY A 118 -2.37 -4.21 6.32
C GLY A 118 -1.27 -3.16 6.53
N THR A 119 -1.42 -2.26 7.51
CA THR A 119 -0.46 -1.17 7.75
C THR A 119 0.78 -1.68 8.45
N ILE A 120 1.94 -1.42 7.86
CA ILE A 120 3.27 -1.67 8.44
C ILE A 120 4.04 -0.35 8.42
N SER A 121 4.60 0.04 9.56
CA SER A 121 5.34 1.30 9.72
C SER A 121 6.65 1.07 10.48
N GLU A 122 7.62 1.93 10.24
CA GLU A 122 8.87 1.98 11.02
C GLU A 122 8.74 2.80 12.29
N LYS A 123 7.68 3.60 12.40
CA LYS A 123 7.42 4.52 13.51
C LYS A 123 6.05 4.27 14.10
N PRO A 124 5.84 4.61 15.38
CA PRO A 124 4.51 4.58 15.95
C PRO A 124 3.58 5.54 15.20
N GLY A 125 2.30 5.24 15.19
CA GLY A 125 1.30 6.04 14.49
C GLY A 125 -0.04 5.36 14.50
N LYS A 126 -0.92 5.79 13.59
CA LYS A 126 -2.26 5.24 13.45
C LYS A 126 -2.41 4.49 12.13
N CYS A 127 -3.18 3.44 12.13
CA CYS A 127 -3.56 2.74 10.91
C CYS A 127 -4.73 3.45 10.20
N HIS A 128 -5.09 2.97 9.02
CA HIS A 128 -6.20 3.52 8.23
C HIS A 128 -7.55 3.51 8.96
N CYS A 129 -7.75 2.57 9.89
CA CYS A 129 -8.96 2.51 10.71
C CYS A 129 -8.93 3.42 11.95
N GLY A 130 -7.88 4.25 12.11
CA GLY A 130 -7.72 5.20 13.20
C GLY A 130 -7.18 4.63 14.51
N LYS A 131 -6.97 3.30 14.62
CA LYS A 131 -6.37 2.66 15.79
C LYS A 131 -4.85 2.84 15.81
N ASP A 132 -4.26 2.88 16.97
CA ASP A 132 -2.82 2.95 17.13
C ASP A 132 -2.15 1.67 16.65
N LEU A 133 -1.01 1.83 15.98
CA LEU A 133 -0.17 0.73 15.56
C LEU A 133 0.53 0.12 16.76
N LYS A 134 0.67 -1.19 16.78
CA LYS A 134 1.33 -1.96 17.82
C LYS A 134 2.71 -2.41 17.38
N GLN A 135 3.70 -2.24 18.24
CA GLN A 135 5.06 -2.72 17.96
C GLN A 135 5.12 -4.24 18.07
N VAL A 136 5.75 -4.86 17.07
CA VAL A 136 6.05 -6.29 17.07
C VAL A 136 7.34 -6.53 17.87
N SER A 137 7.24 -7.25 18.95
CA SER A 137 8.35 -7.62 19.86
C SER A 137 9.15 -8.84 19.35
#